data_cf5a197439096f48b642a87363c2363c
#
_entry.id   cf5a197439096f48b642a87363c2363c
#
_cell.length_a   1.000
_cell.length_b   1.000
_cell.length_c   1.000
_cell.angle_alpha   90.00
_cell.angle_beta   90.00
_cell.angle_gamma   90.00
#
_symmetry.space_group_name_H-M   'P 1'
#
loop_
_entity.id
_entity.type
_entity.pdbx_description
1 polymer ?
#
loop_
_entity_poly.entity_id
_entity_poly.type
_entity_poly.pdbx_seq_one_letter_code
_entity_poly.pdbx_strand_id
1 'polypeptide(L)'
;PSAGIGARVGPYSKFMNKALVTIGDKPAISRVIEKFDKNIPLVVLIGYKGNMVKEVLKQLYPKRKIEFVYVDKFKGKGSGLGYSLLKAKKFLQCPFIFIPNDTIIGADKVDLDPNLNGNWAAFYKKSKKDNYNPEIFRTLELNKHKTKVINITGKGTFNKNIYVGISGIN
;
A
#
# COMPACT_ATOMS: atom_id res chain seq x y z
N PRO A 1 -2.31 -1.77 3.74
CA PRO A 1 -2.52 -3.10 4.33
C PRO A 1 -1.24 -3.69 4.89
N SER A 2 -1.34 -4.29 6.09
CA SER A 2 -0.20 -4.87 6.85
C SER A 2 -0.51 -6.30 7.32
N ALA A 3 -1.47 -6.96 6.69
CA ALA A 3 -1.94 -8.27 7.15
C ALA A 3 -1.03 -9.44 6.74
N GLY A 4 -0.30 -9.34 5.64
CA GLY A 4 0.50 -10.44 5.08
C GLY A 4 1.73 -10.82 5.90
N ILE A 5 2.21 -12.04 5.72
CA ILE A 5 3.37 -12.61 6.42
C ILE A 5 4.68 -11.88 6.09
N GLY A 6 4.81 -11.33 4.87
CA GLY A 6 6.04 -10.67 4.46
C GLY A 6 7.21 -11.63 4.21
N ALA A 7 6.96 -12.80 3.65
CA ALA A 7 7.97 -13.84 3.46
C ALA A 7 9.25 -13.36 2.74
N ARG A 8 9.15 -12.38 1.85
CA ARG A 8 10.30 -11.78 1.14
C ARG A 8 11.25 -10.98 2.01
N VAL A 9 10.85 -10.61 3.24
CA VAL A 9 11.72 -9.93 4.22
C VAL A 9 12.68 -10.92 4.89
N GLY A 10 12.56 -12.22 4.58
CA GLY A 10 13.44 -13.25 5.09
C GLY A 10 13.27 -13.54 6.60
N PRO A 11 14.37 -13.76 7.33
CA PRO A 11 14.32 -14.18 8.74
C PRO A 11 13.58 -13.20 9.65
N TYR A 12 13.58 -11.91 9.34
CA TYR A 12 12.91 -10.89 10.15
C TYR A 12 11.41 -11.12 10.28
N SER A 13 10.77 -11.75 9.28
CA SER A 13 9.34 -12.07 9.34
C SER A 13 8.98 -13.02 10.50
N LYS A 14 9.95 -13.80 11.01
CA LYS A 14 9.75 -14.65 12.19
C LYS A 14 9.55 -13.85 13.48
N PHE A 15 10.10 -12.65 13.55
CA PHE A 15 10.12 -11.83 14.77
C PHE A 15 9.11 -10.68 14.71
N MET A 16 8.93 -10.04 13.56
CA MET A 16 8.08 -8.86 13.42
C MET A 16 7.25 -8.86 12.15
N ASN A 17 6.21 -8.03 12.11
CA ASN A 17 5.49 -7.73 10.87
C ASN A 17 6.35 -6.87 9.95
N LYS A 18 6.30 -7.09 8.63
CA LYS A 18 7.07 -6.33 7.65
C LYS A 18 6.82 -4.81 7.70
N ALA A 19 5.64 -4.38 8.15
CA ALA A 19 5.29 -2.97 8.31
C ALA A 19 6.14 -2.26 9.36
N LEU A 20 6.71 -3.02 10.30
CA LEU A 20 7.56 -2.52 11.39
C LEU A 20 9.05 -2.56 11.08
N VAL A 21 9.45 -3.14 9.95
CA VAL A 21 10.85 -3.08 9.51
C VAL A 21 11.27 -1.61 9.38
N THR A 22 12.38 -1.27 10.01
CA THR A 22 12.88 0.09 10.05
C THR A 22 13.52 0.48 8.71
N ILE A 23 13.18 1.66 8.23
CA ILE A 23 13.79 2.29 7.06
C ILE A 23 14.35 3.64 7.51
N GLY A 24 15.67 3.70 7.67
CA GLY A 24 16.30 4.80 8.38
C GLY A 24 15.95 4.74 9.88
N ASP A 25 15.35 5.80 10.41
CA ASP A 25 15.00 5.98 11.82
C ASP A 25 13.57 5.56 12.18
N LYS A 26 12.75 5.13 11.20
CA LYS A 26 11.31 4.88 11.42
C LYS A 26 10.82 3.57 10.80
N PRO A 27 9.77 2.96 11.36
CA PRO A 27 9.08 1.85 10.73
C PRO A 27 8.58 2.18 9.32
N ALA A 28 8.60 1.21 8.41
CA ALA A 28 8.13 1.40 7.03
C ALA A 28 6.71 1.98 6.96
N ILE A 29 5.80 1.50 7.82
CA ILE A 29 4.43 2.00 7.89
C ILE A 29 4.35 3.47 8.33
N SER A 30 5.27 3.92 9.19
CA SER A 30 5.34 5.32 9.63
C SER A 30 5.71 6.25 8.47
N ARG A 31 6.62 5.79 7.60
CA ARG A 31 6.99 6.51 6.37
C ARG A 31 5.80 6.78 5.46
N VAL A 32 4.82 5.88 5.45
CA VAL A 32 3.57 6.06 4.71
C VAL A 32 2.61 6.99 5.45
N ILE A 33 2.40 6.74 6.75
CA ILE A 33 1.42 7.48 7.57
C ILE A 33 1.73 8.99 7.59
N GLU A 34 3.00 9.35 7.74
CA GLU A 34 3.45 10.73 7.86
C GLU A 34 3.35 11.55 6.57
N LYS A 35 3.07 10.90 5.43
CA LYS A 35 2.82 11.58 4.16
C LYS A 35 1.43 12.21 4.05
N PHE A 36 0.53 11.89 4.98
CA PHE A 36 -0.84 12.37 4.99
C PHE A 36 -1.10 13.30 6.16
N ASP A 37 -1.97 14.29 5.93
CA ASP A 37 -2.42 15.18 6.98
C ASP A 37 -2.98 14.39 8.17
N LYS A 38 -2.73 14.91 9.39
CA LYS A 38 -3.14 14.27 10.64
C LYS A 38 -4.65 14.10 10.79
N ASN A 39 -5.44 14.91 10.10
CA ASN A 39 -6.90 14.88 10.13
C ASN A 39 -7.48 13.77 9.24
N ILE A 40 -6.69 13.24 8.29
CA ILE A 40 -7.16 12.14 7.43
C ILE A 40 -7.25 10.86 8.26
N PRO A 41 -8.43 10.25 8.41
CA PRO A 41 -8.58 8.99 9.12
C PRO A 41 -7.88 7.86 8.39
N LEU A 42 -7.31 6.93 9.14
CA LEU A 42 -6.57 5.81 8.59
C LEU A 42 -7.27 4.48 8.91
N VAL A 43 -7.30 3.58 7.95
CA VAL A 43 -7.73 2.19 8.15
C VAL A 43 -6.52 1.28 7.91
N VAL A 44 -6.05 0.61 8.95
CA VAL A 44 -4.89 -0.28 8.90
C VAL A 44 -5.36 -1.73 8.98
N LEU A 45 -5.17 -2.46 7.87
CA LEU A 45 -5.49 -3.88 7.81
C LEU A 45 -4.36 -4.67 8.44
N ILE A 46 -4.61 -5.30 9.58
CA ILE A 46 -3.64 -6.08 10.36
C ILE A 46 -3.99 -7.58 10.31
N GLY A 47 -3.01 -8.43 10.41
CA GLY A 47 -3.17 -9.89 10.38
C GLY A 47 -2.00 -10.58 11.05
N TYR A 48 -1.04 -11.11 10.27
CA TYR A 48 0.15 -11.73 10.83
C TYR A 48 0.90 -10.76 11.76
N LYS A 49 1.07 -11.15 13.03
CA LYS A 49 1.65 -10.30 14.08
C LYS A 49 1.01 -8.90 14.15
N GLY A 50 -0.30 -8.82 13.87
CA GLY A 50 -1.03 -7.58 13.78
C GLY A 50 -1.09 -6.79 15.08
N ASN A 51 -1.10 -7.46 16.23
CA ASN A 51 -1.08 -6.80 17.55
C ASN A 51 0.18 -5.95 17.74
N MET A 52 1.34 -6.41 17.27
CA MET A 52 2.57 -5.62 17.33
C MET A 52 2.42 -4.31 16.52
N VAL A 53 1.85 -4.39 15.33
CA VAL A 53 1.59 -3.20 14.50
C VAL A 53 0.64 -2.24 15.21
N LYS A 54 -0.43 -2.77 15.78
CA LYS A 54 -1.43 -1.98 16.51
C LYS A 54 -0.81 -1.24 17.70
N GLU A 55 -0.06 -1.94 18.55
CA GLU A 55 0.57 -1.34 19.73
C GLU A 55 1.61 -0.28 19.35
N VAL A 56 2.49 -0.56 18.39
CA VAL A 56 3.49 0.41 17.92
C VAL A 56 2.81 1.66 17.36
N LEU A 57 1.77 1.51 16.54
CA LEU A 57 1.07 2.67 15.96
C LEU A 57 0.30 3.48 16.99
N LYS A 58 -0.28 2.86 18.02
CA LYS A 58 -0.91 3.58 19.11
C LYS A 58 0.10 4.40 19.93
N GLN A 59 1.29 3.86 20.15
CA GLN A 59 2.37 4.58 20.86
C GLN A 59 2.92 5.73 20.04
N LEU A 60 3.19 5.51 18.75
CA LEU A 60 3.77 6.55 17.88
C LEU A 60 2.76 7.64 17.49
N TYR A 61 1.49 7.29 17.40
CA TYR A 61 0.43 8.19 16.92
C TYR A 61 -0.80 8.23 17.84
N PRO A 62 -0.66 8.55 19.14
CA PRO A 62 -1.74 8.44 20.14
C PRO A 62 -2.95 9.34 19.84
N LYS A 63 -2.73 10.45 19.11
CA LYS A 63 -3.79 11.41 18.76
C LYS A 63 -4.35 11.22 17.33
N ARG A 64 -3.86 10.22 16.58
CA ARG A 64 -4.31 10.00 15.21
C ARG A 64 -5.49 9.04 15.18
N LYS A 65 -6.51 9.37 14.40
CA LYS A 65 -7.64 8.46 14.18
C LYS A 65 -7.20 7.29 13.30
N ILE A 66 -6.96 6.12 13.91
CA ILE A 66 -6.56 4.89 13.25
C ILE A 66 -7.55 3.79 13.59
N GLU A 67 -8.23 3.26 12.59
CA GLU A 67 -9.06 2.07 12.70
C GLU A 67 -8.25 0.84 12.33
N PHE A 68 -8.29 -0.19 13.18
CA PHE A 68 -7.59 -1.45 12.94
C PHE A 68 -8.60 -2.53 12.54
N VAL A 69 -8.43 -3.09 11.35
CA VAL A 69 -9.26 -4.18 10.83
C VAL A 69 -8.45 -5.47 10.80
N TYR A 70 -8.91 -6.46 11.55
CA TYR A 70 -8.24 -7.76 11.62
C TYR A 70 -8.60 -8.61 10.40
N VAL A 71 -7.55 -9.11 9.73
CA VAL A 71 -7.65 -10.03 8.60
C VAL A 71 -7.24 -11.41 9.10
N ASP A 72 -8.20 -12.28 9.28
CA ASP A 72 -8.04 -13.64 9.80
C ASP A 72 -7.29 -14.56 8.82
N LYS A 73 -7.50 -14.39 7.52
CA LYS A 73 -6.90 -15.20 6.47
C LYS A 73 -5.79 -14.45 5.74
N PHE A 74 -4.59 -14.54 6.25
CA PHE A 74 -3.40 -13.88 5.68
C PHE A 74 -2.38 -14.86 5.07
N LYS A 75 -2.70 -16.16 5.01
CA LYS A 75 -1.85 -17.24 4.46
C LYS A 75 -2.70 -18.24 3.66
N GLY A 76 -2.10 -18.81 2.60
CA GLY A 76 -2.69 -19.89 1.82
C GLY A 76 -3.72 -19.43 0.78
N LYS A 77 -4.39 -20.40 0.16
CA LYS A 77 -5.38 -20.15 -0.90
C LYS A 77 -6.52 -19.28 -0.41
N GLY A 78 -6.85 -18.23 -1.19
CA GLY A 78 -7.90 -17.26 -0.86
C GLY A 78 -7.46 -16.17 0.12
N SER A 79 -6.22 -16.18 0.64
CA SER A 79 -5.62 -14.98 1.23
C SER A 79 -5.18 -14.04 0.10
N GLY A 80 -5.28 -12.76 0.31
CA GLY A 80 -4.84 -11.78 -0.68
C GLY A 80 -5.42 -10.39 -0.41
N LEU A 81 -5.03 -9.45 -1.27
CA LEU A 81 -5.44 -8.06 -1.12
C LEU A 81 -6.95 -7.89 -1.16
N GLY A 82 -7.63 -8.52 -2.13
CA GLY A 82 -9.09 -8.44 -2.26
C GLY A 82 -9.82 -8.92 -1.01
N TYR A 83 -9.39 -10.05 -0.44
CA TYR A 83 -9.94 -10.53 0.83
C TYR A 83 -9.72 -9.55 1.98
N SER A 84 -8.52 -8.98 2.08
CA SER A 84 -8.21 -7.99 3.11
C SER A 84 -9.07 -6.73 2.98
N LEU A 85 -9.31 -6.26 1.75
CA LEU A 85 -10.20 -5.11 1.50
C LEU A 85 -11.67 -5.43 1.82
N LEU A 86 -12.14 -6.66 1.53
CA LEU A 86 -13.48 -7.09 1.91
C LEU A 86 -13.70 -7.05 3.42
N LYS A 87 -12.70 -7.41 4.24
CA LYS A 87 -12.78 -7.27 5.71
C LYS A 87 -12.96 -5.82 6.15
N ALA A 88 -12.43 -4.88 5.39
CA ALA A 88 -12.56 -3.45 5.66
C ALA A 88 -13.78 -2.80 4.99
N LYS A 89 -14.65 -3.55 4.32
CA LYS A 89 -15.76 -3.03 3.50
C LYS A 89 -16.55 -1.90 4.17
N LYS A 90 -16.86 -2.03 5.48
CA LYS A 90 -17.64 -1.02 6.21
C LYS A 90 -16.96 0.36 6.27
N PHE A 91 -15.63 0.42 6.16
CA PHE A 91 -14.87 1.66 6.18
C PHE A 91 -14.56 2.21 4.77
N LEU A 92 -14.85 1.43 3.74
CA LEU A 92 -14.54 1.73 2.35
C LEU A 92 -15.80 2.10 1.55
N GLN A 93 -16.83 2.65 2.21
CA GLN A 93 -18.07 3.13 1.58
C GLN A 93 -18.01 4.64 1.28
N CYS A 94 -16.84 5.19 1.20
CA CYS A 94 -16.55 6.57 0.84
C CYS A 94 -15.29 6.58 -0.04
N PRO A 95 -14.96 7.68 -0.70
CA PRO A 95 -13.69 7.82 -1.40
C PRO A 95 -12.51 7.51 -0.49
N PHE A 96 -11.59 6.69 -0.96
CA PHE A 96 -10.41 6.31 -0.18
C PHE A 96 -9.16 6.14 -1.04
N ILE A 97 -7.99 6.26 -0.41
CA ILE A 97 -6.71 5.97 -1.03
C ILE A 97 -6.18 4.66 -0.47
N PHE A 98 -5.90 3.74 -1.37
CA PHE A 98 -5.22 2.50 -1.07
C PHE A 98 -3.71 2.67 -1.21
N ILE A 99 -2.95 2.28 -0.16
CA ILE A 99 -1.48 2.34 -0.17
C ILE A 99 -0.92 1.07 0.45
N PRO A 100 0.01 0.38 -0.22
CA PRO A 100 0.80 -0.68 0.39
C PRO A 100 1.75 -0.11 1.45
N ASN A 101 2.03 -0.86 2.49
CA ASN A 101 2.95 -0.43 3.56
C ASN A 101 4.44 -0.55 3.19
N ASP A 102 4.74 -1.04 2.00
CA ASP A 102 6.08 -1.22 1.44
C ASP A 102 6.34 -0.30 0.24
N THR A 103 5.46 0.65 0.00
CA THR A 103 5.68 1.71 -0.98
C THR A 103 6.15 2.98 -0.28
N ILE A 104 7.40 3.37 -0.51
CA ILE A 104 7.97 4.59 0.06
C ILE A 104 7.77 5.74 -0.92
N ILE A 105 7.15 6.80 -0.42
CA ILE A 105 6.87 8.02 -1.18
C ILE A 105 7.99 9.02 -0.90
N GLY A 106 8.71 9.41 -1.94
CA GLY A 106 9.87 10.33 -1.83
C GLY A 106 9.48 11.78 -1.56
N ALA A 107 8.30 12.22 -1.99
CA ALA A 107 7.81 13.57 -1.71
C ALA A 107 7.52 13.78 -0.22
N ASP A 108 7.65 15.01 0.27
CA ASP A 108 7.42 15.34 1.68
C ASP A 108 5.97 15.10 2.11
N LYS A 109 5.02 15.39 1.23
CA LYS A 109 3.59 15.09 1.40
C LYS A 109 3.01 14.51 0.11
N VAL A 110 1.94 13.77 0.26
CA VAL A 110 1.10 13.41 -0.88
C VAL A 110 0.13 14.56 -1.08
N ASP A 111 0.32 15.29 -2.16
CA ASP A 111 -0.65 16.27 -2.62
C ASP A 111 -1.80 15.49 -3.29
N LEU A 112 -2.96 15.58 -2.67
CA LEU A 112 -4.18 14.99 -3.18
C LEU A 112 -4.92 16.12 -3.89
N ASP A 113 -4.84 16.15 -5.22
CA ASP A 113 -5.65 17.07 -6.00
C ASP A 113 -7.14 16.84 -5.67
N PRO A 114 -7.82 17.80 -5.04
CA PRO A 114 -9.24 17.69 -4.71
C PRO A 114 -10.13 17.59 -5.95
N ASN A 115 -9.60 17.91 -7.13
CA ASN A 115 -10.30 17.84 -8.42
C ASN A 115 -10.08 16.48 -9.12
N LEU A 116 -9.35 15.55 -8.55
CA LEU A 116 -9.24 14.19 -9.07
C LEU A 116 -10.58 13.47 -8.96
N ASN A 117 -11.41 13.68 -9.98
CA ASN A 117 -12.67 12.97 -10.14
C ASN A 117 -12.40 11.56 -10.70
N GLY A 118 -12.99 10.56 -10.06
CA GLY A 118 -12.92 9.16 -10.49
C GLY A 118 -11.73 8.39 -9.91
N ASN A 119 -11.65 7.12 -10.29
CA ASN A 119 -10.58 6.24 -9.84
C ASN A 119 -9.26 6.55 -10.53
N TRP A 120 -8.16 6.47 -9.79
CA TRP A 120 -6.83 6.69 -10.32
C TRP A 120 -5.82 5.66 -9.79
N ALA A 121 -4.73 5.49 -10.50
CA ALA A 121 -3.61 4.63 -10.09
C ALA A 121 -2.29 5.33 -10.32
N ALA A 122 -1.42 5.31 -9.32
CA ALA A 122 -0.07 5.86 -9.46
C ALA A 122 0.87 4.86 -10.14
N PHE A 123 1.75 5.36 -10.97
CA PHE A 123 2.77 4.55 -11.64
C PHE A 123 4.11 5.26 -11.72
N TYR A 124 5.15 4.46 -11.80
CA TYR A 124 6.51 4.91 -12.08
C TYR A 124 6.85 4.62 -13.55
N LYS A 125 7.29 5.63 -14.28
CA LYS A 125 7.72 5.47 -15.66
C LYS A 125 9.18 5.05 -15.71
N LYS A 126 9.43 3.78 -16.06
CA LYS A 126 10.79 3.24 -16.17
C LYS A 126 11.65 4.03 -17.13
N SER A 127 12.84 4.41 -16.69
CA SER A 127 13.91 4.93 -17.52
C SER A 127 14.86 3.83 -18.00
N LYS A 128 15.73 4.14 -18.98
CA LYS A 128 16.76 3.20 -19.45
C LYS A 128 17.81 2.87 -18.36
N LYS A 129 17.96 3.76 -17.38
CA LYS A 129 18.93 3.61 -16.27
C LYS A 129 18.47 2.69 -15.16
N ASP A 130 17.17 2.37 -15.12
CA ASP A 130 16.60 1.58 -14.03
C ASP A 130 16.91 0.09 -14.23
N ASN A 131 17.70 -0.44 -13.33
CA ASN A 131 18.07 -1.85 -13.30
C ASN A 131 17.21 -2.62 -12.28
N TYR A 132 16.00 -3.01 -12.66
CA TYR A 132 15.15 -3.88 -11.85
C TYR A 132 14.56 -5.02 -12.70
N ASN A 133 14.26 -6.13 -12.03
CA ASN A 133 13.58 -7.26 -12.68
C ASN A 133 12.09 -6.91 -12.92
N PRO A 134 11.63 -6.78 -14.18
CA PRO A 134 10.25 -6.46 -14.50
C PRO A 134 9.26 -7.55 -14.06
N GLU A 135 9.70 -8.78 -13.90
CA GLU A 135 8.84 -9.93 -13.57
C GLU A 135 8.20 -9.82 -12.18
N ILE A 136 8.78 -9.03 -11.27
CA ILE A 136 8.22 -8.85 -9.92
C ILE A 136 7.15 -7.77 -9.84
N PHE A 137 7.01 -6.96 -10.88
CA PHE A 137 6.07 -5.83 -10.90
C PHE A 137 4.85 -6.10 -11.80
N ARG A 138 3.74 -5.46 -11.46
CA ARG A 138 2.63 -5.25 -12.38
C ARG A 138 2.85 -3.95 -13.12
N THR A 139 2.33 -3.85 -14.33
CA THR A 139 2.44 -2.64 -15.14
C THR A 139 1.06 -2.14 -15.58
N LEU A 140 0.98 -0.87 -15.96
CA LEU A 140 -0.24 -0.25 -16.45
C LEU A 140 -0.17 -0.05 -17.96
N GLU A 141 -1.21 -0.48 -18.65
CA GLU A 141 -1.46 -0.09 -20.03
C GLU A 141 -2.33 1.14 -20.06
N LEU A 142 -1.86 2.17 -20.74
CA LEU A 142 -2.57 3.42 -20.88
C LEU A 142 -3.21 3.51 -22.27
N ASN A 143 -4.33 4.25 -22.35
CA ASN A 143 -4.93 4.59 -23.65
C ASN A 143 -3.97 5.40 -24.51
N LYS A 144 -4.29 5.58 -25.82
CA LYS A 144 -3.48 6.33 -26.79
C LYS A 144 -3.09 7.73 -26.30
N HIS A 145 -3.97 8.41 -25.58
CA HIS A 145 -3.74 9.75 -25.04
C HIS A 145 -3.08 9.76 -23.65
N LYS A 146 -2.77 8.60 -23.08
CA LYS A 146 -2.14 8.43 -21.74
C LYS A 146 -2.91 9.06 -20.58
N THR A 147 -4.21 9.21 -20.73
CA THR A 147 -5.11 9.80 -19.74
C THR A 147 -5.89 8.78 -18.93
N LYS A 148 -5.98 7.53 -19.41
CA LYS A 148 -6.73 6.46 -18.74
C LYS A 148 -5.92 5.16 -18.72
N VAL A 149 -6.02 4.45 -17.59
CA VAL A 149 -5.57 3.07 -17.47
C VAL A 149 -6.61 2.17 -18.13
N ILE A 150 -6.20 1.39 -19.12
CA ILE A 150 -7.06 0.44 -19.82
C ILE A 150 -6.86 -0.99 -19.33
N ASN A 151 -5.68 -1.28 -18.76
CA ASN A 151 -5.40 -2.61 -18.21
C ASN A 151 -4.30 -2.54 -17.13
N ILE A 152 -4.37 -3.47 -16.17
CA ILE A 152 -3.31 -3.77 -15.21
C ILE A 152 -2.78 -5.14 -15.54
N THR A 153 -1.58 -5.21 -16.13
CA THR A 153 -1.00 -6.47 -16.59
C THR A 153 -0.55 -7.36 -15.44
N GLY A 154 -0.45 -8.64 -15.70
CA GLY A 154 0.17 -9.60 -14.79
C GLY A 154 1.65 -9.29 -14.57
N LYS A 155 2.24 -9.94 -13.57
CA LYS A 155 3.70 -9.94 -13.40
C LYS A 155 4.36 -10.63 -14.60
N GLY A 156 5.55 -10.18 -14.96
CA GLY A 156 6.29 -10.70 -16.10
C GLY A 156 5.97 -10.05 -17.44
N THR A 157 4.95 -9.19 -17.51
CA THR A 157 4.65 -8.43 -18.72
C THR A 157 5.44 -7.13 -18.73
N PHE A 158 6.29 -6.95 -19.74
CA PHE A 158 7.12 -5.76 -19.84
C PHE A 158 6.30 -4.56 -20.35
N ASN A 159 6.14 -3.54 -19.52
CA ASN A 159 5.67 -2.22 -19.90
C ASN A 159 6.47 -1.17 -19.12
N LYS A 160 6.59 0.04 -19.67
CA LYS A 160 7.33 1.14 -19.03
C LYS A 160 6.63 1.76 -17.81
N ASN A 161 5.34 1.56 -17.69
CA ASN A 161 4.53 2.17 -16.61
C ASN A 161 4.34 1.16 -15.48
N ILE A 162 5.21 1.19 -14.48
CA ILE A 162 5.17 0.26 -13.35
C ILE A 162 4.14 0.73 -12.34
N TYR A 163 3.17 -0.12 -12.06
CA TYR A 163 2.19 0.15 -11.02
C TYR A 163 2.85 0.09 -9.63
N VAL A 164 2.82 1.19 -8.91
CA VAL A 164 3.46 1.31 -7.58
C VAL A 164 2.54 0.90 -6.43
N GLY A 165 1.36 0.40 -6.74
CA GLY A 165 0.42 -0.11 -5.73
C GLY A 165 -0.48 0.95 -5.10
N ILE A 166 -0.32 2.23 -5.41
CA ILE A 166 -1.14 3.32 -4.86
C ILE A 166 -2.31 3.58 -5.80
N SER A 167 -3.52 3.67 -5.26
CA SER A 167 -4.74 3.97 -6.01
C SER A 167 -5.73 4.75 -5.18
N GLY A 168 -6.42 5.69 -5.82
CA GLY A 168 -7.62 6.32 -5.28
C GLY A 168 -8.87 5.70 -5.88
N ILE A 169 -9.86 5.48 -5.04
CA ILE A 169 -11.16 4.89 -5.37
C ILE A 169 -12.22 5.87 -4.88
N ASN A 170 -13.10 6.27 -5.79
CA ASN A 170 -14.26 7.14 -5.52
C ASN A 170 -15.54 6.35 -5.48
#